data_c7981d5fcf484a64ac029345a57f105e
#
_entry.id   c7981d5fcf484a64ac029345a57f105e
#
_cell.length_a   1.000
_cell.length_b   1.000
_cell.length_c   1.000
_cell.angle_alpha   90.00
_cell.angle_beta   90.00
_cell.angle_gamma   90.00
#
_symmetry.space_group_name_H-M   'P 1'
#
loop_
_entity.id
_entity.type
_entity.pdbx_description
1 polymer ?
#
loop_
_entity_poly.entity_id
_entity_poly.type
_entity_poly.pdbx_seq_one_letter_code
_entity_poly.pdbx_strand_id
1 'polypeptide(L)'
;MVAVDASPTLVGHAADADPDGDYLAADAAALPFRDGSFDAVVAYNSLMDVDDMPATVAEAARVLEPGGRLCVCVTHPMADAGRFDGKQPDAPFTIPGAYLGRHRFEEVFERDGLEITFAGWRYALEEYAAALEAAGLLVERLREPAAPPAAVAHRPSDRRWQRLPAFLHLRAIRR
;
A
#
# COMPACT_ATOMS: atom_id res chain seq x y z
N MET A 1 -16.74 -4.32 10.86
CA MET A 1 -15.68 -3.88 9.91
C MET A 1 -16.24 -4.02 8.52
N VAL A 2 -16.00 -3.06 7.63
CA VAL A 2 -16.40 -3.18 6.23
C VAL A 2 -15.14 -3.12 5.36
N ALA A 3 -15.05 -4.00 4.36
CA ALA A 3 -13.98 -3.98 3.35
C ALA A 3 -14.52 -3.36 2.06
N VAL A 4 -13.68 -2.54 1.42
CA VAL A 4 -14.06 -1.81 0.20
C VAL A 4 -13.04 -2.13 -0.90
N ASP A 5 -13.53 -2.39 -2.09
CA ASP A 5 -12.74 -2.54 -3.32
C ASP A 5 -13.48 -1.93 -4.51
N ALA A 6 -12.75 -1.36 -5.46
CA ALA A 6 -13.38 -0.81 -6.67
C ALA A 6 -13.89 -1.90 -7.63
N SER A 7 -13.40 -3.14 -7.51
CA SER A 7 -13.79 -4.26 -8.35
C SER A 7 -14.98 -5.05 -7.77
N PRO A 8 -16.17 -5.01 -8.38
CA PRO A 8 -17.30 -5.84 -7.94
C PRO A 8 -16.97 -7.34 -7.96
N THR A 9 -16.08 -7.78 -8.88
CA THR A 9 -15.65 -9.17 -8.96
C THR A 9 -14.85 -9.58 -7.74
N LEU A 10 -13.89 -8.76 -7.29
CA LEU A 10 -13.10 -9.04 -6.08
C LEU A 10 -13.97 -8.98 -4.82
N VAL A 11 -14.90 -8.03 -4.76
CA VAL A 11 -15.91 -7.97 -3.68
C VAL A 11 -16.76 -9.23 -3.64
N GLY A 12 -17.21 -9.75 -4.79
CA GLY A 12 -17.94 -11.02 -4.87
C GLY A 12 -17.12 -12.20 -4.35
N HIS A 13 -15.86 -12.33 -4.79
CA HIS A 13 -14.98 -13.39 -4.30
C HIS A 13 -14.69 -13.29 -2.79
N ALA A 14 -14.56 -12.07 -2.25
CA ALA A 14 -14.38 -11.87 -0.82
C ALA A 14 -15.62 -12.31 -0.02
N ALA A 15 -16.82 -11.95 -0.48
CA ALA A 15 -18.08 -12.36 0.13
C ALA A 15 -18.32 -13.88 0.06
N ASP A 16 -17.91 -14.52 -1.03
CA ASP A 16 -17.97 -15.99 -1.16
C ASP A 16 -17.01 -16.69 -0.19
N ALA A 17 -15.84 -16.10 0.05
CA ALA A 17 -14.80 -16.65 0.92
C ALA A 17 -15.11 -16.42 2.43
N ASP A 18 -15.76 -15.34 2.77
CA ASP A 18 -16.18 -14.98 4.13
C ASP A 18 -17.59 -14.38 4.11
N PRO A 19 -18.64 -15.23 4.14
CA PRO A 19 -20.04 -14.79 4.04
C PRO A 19 -20.53 -13.94 5.23
N ASP A 20 -19.82 -13.96 6.35
CA ASP A 20 -20.14 -13.17 7.56
C ASP A 20 -19.52 -11.78 7.56
N GLY A 21 -18.67 -11.47 6.56
CA GLY A 21 -18.02 -10.17 6.40
C GLY A 21 -18.91 -9.14 5.71
N ASP A 22 -18.63 -7.85 5.93
CA ASP A 22 -19.26 -6.75 5.21
C ASP A 22 -18.34 -6.31 4.06
N TYR A 23 -18.83 -6.37 2.83
CA TYR A 23 -18.07 -6.04 1.62
C TYR A 23 -18.85 -5.04 0.77
N LEU A 24 -18.16 -4.06 0.19
CA LEU A 24 -18.76 -3.01 -0.61
C LEU A 24 -17.92 -2.69 -1.84
N ALA A 25 -18.54 -2.68 -3.01
CA ALA A 25 -17.92 -2.18 -4.22
C ALA A 25 -18.05 -0.65 -4.26
N ALA A 26 -16.94 0.07 -4.11
CA ALA A 26 -16.90 1.53 -4.16
C ALA A 26 -15.51 2.06 -4.50
N ASP A 27 -15.47 3.29 -5.02
CA ASP A 27 -14.24 4.04 -5.22
C ASP A 27 -13.69 4.51 -3.87
N ALA A 28 -12.43 4.23 -3.60
CA ALA A 28 -11.76 4.66 -2.37
C ALA A 28 -11.57 6.18 -2.29
N ALA A 29 -11.63 6.90 -3.42
CA ALA A 29 -11.62 8.36 -3.47
C ALA A 29 -13.03 8.99 -3.29
N ALA A 30 -14.08 8.16 -3.16
CA ALA A 30 -15.47 8.61 -2.97
C ALA A 30 -16.25 7.60 -2.12
N LEU A 31 -15.83 7.43 -0.87
CA LEU A 31 -16.40 6.44 0.05
C LEU A 31 -17.86 6.79 0.45
N PRO A 32 -18.81 5.85 0.34
CA PRO A 32 -20.22 6.09 0.63
C PRO A 32 -20.55 6.03 2.14
N PHE A 33 -19.65 6.54 2.96
CA PHE A 33 -19.80 6.61 4.41
C PHE A 33 -19.91 8.06 4.87
N ARG A 34 -20.54 8.27 6.02
CA ARG A 34 -20.61 9.58 6.67
C ARG A 34 -19.27 9.97 7.25
N ASP A 35 -19.05 11.27 7.43
CA ASP A 35 -17.89 11.79 8.14
C ASP A 35 -17.83 11.19 9.55
N GLY A 36 -16.63 10.83 9.99
CA GLY A 36 -16.38 10.34 11.34
C GLY A 36 -17.06 9.02 11.68
N SER A 37 -17.24 8.13 10.72
CA SER A 37 -17.93 6.83 10.90
C SER A 37 -17.05 5.72 11.44
N PHE A 38 -15.73 5.92 11.46
CA PHE A 38 -14.77 4.88 11.80
C PHE A 38 -13.68 5.39 12.77
N ASP A 39 -13.31 4.55 13.70
CA ASP A 39 -12.18 4.74 14.61
C ASP A 39 -10.83 4.35 13.94
N ALA A 40 -10.89 3.50 12.92
CA ALA A 40 -9.72 3.08 12.16
C ALA A 40 -10.04 2.83 10.68
N VAL A 41 -9.10 3.22 9.81
CA VAL A 41 -9.08 2.87 8.38
C VAL A 41 -7.76 2.17 8.09
N VAL A 42 -7.81 1.10 7.30
CA VAL A 42 -6.62 0.36 6.87
C VAL A 42 -6.53 0.39 5.35
N ALA A 43 -5.42 0.91 4.82
CA ALA A 43 -5.04 0.84 3.42
C ALA A 43 -3.85 -0.12 3.27
N TYR A 44 -4.13 -1.36 2.86
CA TYR A 44 -3.12 -2.40 2.76
C TYR A 44 -2.82 -2.72 1.30
N ASN A 45 -1.63 -2.36 0.83
CA ASN A 45 -1.18 -2.52 -0.56
C ASN A 45 -2.20 -2.02 -1.59
N SER A 46 -2.78 -0.84 -1.34
CA SER A 46 -3.84 -0.28 -2.20
C SER A 46 -3.54 1.14 -2.68
N LEU A 47 -2.84 1.96 -1.91
CA LEU A 47 -2.62 3.38 -2.28
C LEU A 47 -1.76 3.58 -3.52
N MET A 48 -0.97 2.59 -3.94
CA MET A 48 -0.23 2.63 -5.20
C MET A 48 -1.09 2.23 -6.41
N ASP A 49 -2.25 1.60 -6.18
CA ASP A 49 -3.12 1.06 -7.23
C ASP A 49 -4.30 1.98 -7.56
N VAL A 50 -4.53 3.01 -6.72
CA VAL A 50 -5.60 3.99 -6.97
C VAL A 50 -5.16 5.10 -7.93
N ASP A 51 -6.09 5.63 -8.71
CA ASP A 51 -5.80 6.69 -9.68
C ASP A 51 -5.45 8.03 -9.01
N ASP A 52 -6.09 8.33 -7.86
CA ASP A 52 -5.89 9.55 -7.08
C ASP A 52 -5.63 9.22 -5.60
N MET A 53 -4.36 8.97 -5.27
CA MET A 53 -3.94 8.68 -3.91
C MET A 53 -4.22 9.84 -2.93
N PRO A 54 -3.97 11.12 -3.26
CA PRO A 54 -4.35 12.22 -2.38
C PRO A 54 -5.84 12.28 -2.07
N ALA A 55 -6.72 12.10 -3.06
CA ALA A 55 -8.17 12.06 -2.83
C ALA A 55 -8.57 10.86 -1.97
N THR A 56 -7.98 9.70 -2.19
CA THR A 56 -8.20 8.50 -1.37
C THR A 56 -7.78 8.71 0.09
N VAL A 57 -6.64 9.36 0.34
CA VAL A 57 -6.19 9.70 1.69
C VAL A 57 -7.11 10.73 2.34
N ALA A 58 -7.60 11.72 1.58
CA ALA A 58 -8.58 12.71 2.07
C ALA A 58 -9.92 12.06 2.46
N GLU A 59 -10.42 11.10 1.67
CA GLU A 59 -11.62 10.33 2.00
C GLU A 59 -11.41 9.45 3.22
N ALA A 60 -10.27 8.78 3.33
CA ALA A 60 -9.91 8.02 4.53
C ALA A 60 -9.90 8.92 5.78
N ALA A 61 -9.36 10.13 5.67
CA ALA A 61 -9.38 11.10 6.76
C ALA A 61 -10.82 11.60 7.07
N ARG A 62 -11.66 11.84 6.06
CA ARG A 62 -13.03 12.30 6.24
C ARG A 62 -13.88 11.29 7.03
N VAL A 63 -13.76 10.00 6.71
CA VAL A 63 -14.54 8.95 7.36
C VAL A 63 -14.04 8.55 8.74
N LEU A 64 -12.79 8.89 9.10
CA LEU A 64 -12.27 8.71 10.45
C LEU A 64 -12.91 9.70 11.43
N GLU A 65 -13.21 9.29 12.65
CA GLU A 65 -13.56 10.20 13.74
C GLU A 65 -12.33 10.99 14.22
N PRO A 66 -12.50 12.13 14.92
CA PRO A 66 -11.41 12.79 15.60
C PRO A 66 -10.67 11.84 16.55
N GLY A 67 -9.35 11.74 16.40
CA GLY A 67 -8.52 10.76 17.12
C GLY A 67 -8.45 9.38 16.47
N GLY A 68 -9.24 9.13 15.44
CA GLY A 68 -9.17 7.90 14.62
C GLY A 68 -7.86 7.78 13.84
N ARG A 69 -7.55 6.58 13.38
CA ARG A 69 -6.24 6.25 12.81
C ARG A 69 -6.32 5.66 11.42
N LEU A 70 -5.52 6.21 10.51
CA LEU A 70 -5.21 5.60 9.22
C LEU A 70 -3.95 4.76 9.37
N CYS A 71 -4.06 3.46 9.07
CA CYS A 71 -2.94 2.53 8.99
C CYS A 71 -2.67 2.19 7.52
N VAL A 72 -1.47 2.49 7.06
CA VAL A 72 -1.04 2.26 5.68
C VAL A 72 0.07 1.22 5.64
N CYS A 73 -0.04 0.28 4.72
CA CYS A 73 1.05 -0.58 4.28
C CYS A 73 1.15 -0.45 2.75
N VAL A 74 2.33 -0.10 2.26
CA VAL A 74 2.62 -0.02 0.82
C VAL A 74 3.97 -0.65 0.53
N THR A 75 4.22 -1.04 -0.70
CA THR A 75 5.59 -1.33 -1.16
C THR A 75 6.46 -0.12 -0.81
N HIS A 76 7.64 -0.38 -0.26
CA HIS A 76 8.51 0.74 0.14
C HIS A 76 8.92 1.56 -1.09
N PRO A 77 8.76 2.89 -1.08
CA PRO A 77 9.03 3.75 -2.24
C PRO A 77 10.41 3.54 -2.88
N MET A 78 11.44 3.30 -2.05
CA MET A 78 12.77 3.00 -2.55
C MET A 78 12.84 1.62 -3.21
N ALA A 79 12.19 0.60 -2.61
CA ALA A 79 12.15 -0.74 -3.17
C ALA A 79 11.39 -0.78 -4.50
N ASP A 80 10.34 0.02 -4.61
CA ASP A 80 9.51 0.14 -5.81
C ASP A 80 10.21 0.92 -6.94
N ALA A 81 11.07 1.89 -6.60
CA ALA A 81 11.85 2.66 -7.57
C ALA A 81 13.00 1.88 -8.22
N GLY A 82 13.38 0.73 -7.68
CA GLY A 82 14.55 0.00 -8.13
C GLY A 82 14.44 -1.51 -8.07
N ARG A 83 15.56 -2.17 -8.30
CA ARG A 83 15.65 -3.63 -8.23
C ARG A 83 17.04 -4.08 -7.80
N PHE A 84 17.10 -5.28 -7.24
CA PHE A 84 18.37 -5.95 -7.02
C PHE A 84 18.87 -6.57 -8.33
N ASP A 85 20.16 -6.38 -8.64
CA ASP A 85 20.84 -6.92 -9.83
C ASP A 85 21.21 -8.41 -9.65
N GLY A 86 20.42 -9.14 -8.87
CA GLY A 86 20.59 -10.57 -8.61
C GLY A 86 19.88 -11.04 -7.36
N LYS A 87 20.04 -12.35 -7.07
CA LYS A 87 19.43 -13.02 -5.91
C LYS A 87 20.40 -13.21 -4.75
N GLN A 88 21.66 -12.84 -4.91
CA GLN A 88 22.70 -12.97 -3.88
C GLN A 88 22.38 -12.01 -2.72
N PRO A 89 22.78 -12.35 -1.49
CA PRO A 89 22.53 -11.50 -0.31
C PRO A 89 23.14 -10.10 -0.40
N ASP A 90 24.25 -9.96 -1.11
CA ASP A 90 25.04 -8.75 -1.33
C ASP A 90 24.77 -8.08 -2.68
N ALA A 91 23.82 -8.60 -3.47
CA ALA A 91 23.47 -8.04 -4.77
C ALA A 91 23.28 -6.52 -4.70
N PRO A 92 23.88 -5.74 -5.64
CA PRO A 92 23.63 -4.31 -5.72
C PRO A 92 22.15 -4.01 -5.90
N PHE A 93 21.71 -2.90 -5.34
CA PHE A 93 20.39 -2.36 -5.61
C PHE A 93 20.52 -1.15 -6.51
N THR A 94 19.83 -1.17 -7.65
CA THR A 94 19.94 -0.14 -8.69
C THR A 94 18.58 0.53 -8.90
N ILE A 95 18.56 1.85 -8.92
CA ILE A 95 17.42 2.67 -9.34
C ILE A 95 17.68 3.10 -10.79
N PRO A 96 17.04 2.49 -11.80
CA PRO A 96 17.35 2.74 -13.20
C PRO A 96 16.84 4.08 -13.73
N GLY A 97 15.95 4.73 -12.99
CA GLY A 97 15.29 5.99 -13.35
C GLY A 97 15.33 7.00 -12.22
N ALA A 98 14.27 7.80 -12.12
CA ALA A 98 14.10 8.77 -11.05
C ALA A 98 13.35 8.13 -9.86
N TYR A 99 13.79 8.45 -8.64
CA TYR A 99 13.06 8.14 -7.41
C TYR A 99 11.99 9.20 -7.10
N LEU A 100 12.31 10.48 -7.35
CA LEU A 100 11.45 11.60 -7.01
C LEU A 100 10.28 11.73 -7.99
N GLY A 101 9.15 12.19 -7.45
CA GLY A 101 7.93 12.38 -8.20
C GLY A 101 7.07 11.12 -8.33
N ARG A 102 6.06 11.21 -9.18
CA ARG A 102 5.07 10.17 -9.43
C ARG A 102 5.30 9.56 -10.80
N HIS A 103 5.41 8.23 -10.88
CA HIS A 103 5.65 7.50 -12.13
C HIS A 103 4.63 6.38 -12.29
N ARG A 104 3.96 6.35 -13.45
CA ARG A 104 3.10 5.21 -13.79
C ARG A 104 3.97 4.00 -14.15
N PHE A 105 3.54 2.82 -13.73
CA PHE A 105 4.14 1.57 -14.16
C PHE A 105 3.07 0.60 -14.64
N GLU A 106 3.49 -0.31 -15.51
CA GLU A 106 2.73 -1.47 -15.93
C GLU A 106 3.74 -2.61 -16.12
N GLU A 107 3.57 -3.69 -15.37
CA GLU A 107 4.47 -4.83 -15.38
C GLU A 107 3.66 -6.12 -15.55
N VAL A 108 4.11 -6.96 -16.48
CA VAL A 108 3.49 -8.25 -16.76
C VAL A 108 4.31 -9.34 -16.08
N PHE A 109 3.65 -10.16 -15.28
CA PHE A 109 4.24 -11.32 -14.62
C PHE A 109 3.56 -12.60 -15.09
N GLU A 110 4.38 -13.60 -15.41
CA GLU A 110 3.89 -14.95 -15.65
C GLU A 110 4.13 -15.79 -14.41
N ARG A 111 3.08 -16.43 -13.91
CA ARG A 111 3.17 -17.36 -12.80
C ARG A 111 2.18 -18.51 -12.98
N ASP A 112 2.69 -19.73 -12.94
CA ASP A 112 1.92 -20.97 -13.05
C ASP A 112 1.05 -21.03 -14.35
N GLY A 113 1.58 -20.47 -15.46
CA GLY A 113 0.87 -20.39 -16.76
C GLY A 113 -0.20 -19.29 -16.83
N LEU A 114 -0.30 -18.43 -15.82
CA LEU A 114 -1.17 -17.26 -15.81
C LEU A 114 -0.34 -16.00 -16.02
N GLU A 115 -0.78 -15.17 -16.97
CA GLU A 115 -0.25 -13.82 -17.16
C GLU A 115 -1.03 -12.85 -16.28
N ILE A 116 -0.31 -12.10 -15.43
CA ILE A 116 -0.89 -11.13 -14.52
C ILE A 116 -0.25 -9.77 -14.81
N THR A 117 -1.07 -8.79 -15.18
CA THR A 117 -0.61 -7.40 -15.35
C THR A 117 -0.84 -6.63 -14.08
N PHE A 118 0.24 -6.07 -13.53
CA PHE A 118 0.19 -5.09 -12.45
C PHE A 118 0.40 -3.70 -13.04
N ALA A 119 -0.54 -2.80 -12.80
CA ALA A 119 -0.45 -1.41 -13.20
C ALA A 119 -0.77 -0.51 -12.02
N GLY A 120 -0.03 0.60 -11.88
CA GLY A 120 -0.22 1.50 -10.74
C GLY A 120 0.74 2.67 -10.81
N TRP A 121 1.03 3.22 -9.64
CA TRP A 121 1.87 4.39 -9.49
C TRP A 121 3.01 4.14 -8.50
N ARG A 122 4.20 4.55 -8.86
CA ARG A 122 5.34 4.67 -7.95
C ARG A 122 5.36 6.07 -7.40
N TYR A 123 5.36 6.20 -6.10
CA TYR A 123 5.41 7.49 -5.40
C TYR A 123 6.70 7.57 -4.57
N ALA A 124 7.33 8.75 -4.52
CA ALA A 124 8.34 9.01 -3.51
C ALA A 124 7.71 9.03 -2.11
N LEU A 125 8.51 8.83 -1.07
CA LEU A 125 8.03 8.88 0.33
C LEU A 125 7.36 10.24 0.65
N GLU A 126 7.88 11.31 0.08
CA GLU A 126 7.34 12.67 0.24
C GLU A 126 5.90 12.78 -0.25
N GLU A 127 5.52 12.09 -1.33
CA GLU A 127 4.15 12.14 -1.88
C GLU A 127 3.13 11.56 -0.88
N TYR A 128 3.47 10.47 -0.20
CA TYR A 128 2.62 9.93 0.87
C TYR A 128 2.53 10.88 2.07
N ALA A 129 3.67 11.47 2.48
CA ALA A 129 3.70 12.41 3.58
C ALA A 129 2.88 13.67 3.27
N ALA A 130 3.01 14.24 2.07
CA ALA A 130 2.26 15.40 1.61
C ALA A 130 0.75 15.14 1.55
N ALA A 131 0.33 13.95 1.08
CA ALA A 131 -1.08 13.59 1.05
C ALA A 131 -1.67 13.46 2.46
N LEU A 132 -0.94 12.86 3.41
CA LEU A 132 -1.35 12.77 4.81
C LEU A 132 -1.47 14.16 5.45
N GLU A 133 -0.46 15.03 5.23
CA GLU A 133 -0.46 16.40 5.74
C GLU A 133 -1.63 17.22 5.20
N ALA A 134 -1.86 17.17 3.88
CA ALA A 134 -2.97 17.88 3.22
C ALA A 134 -4.34 17.41 3.74
N ALA A 135 -4.48 16.15 4.12
CA ALA A 135 -5.69 15.60 4.71
C ALA A 135 -5.83 15.86 6.23
N GLY A 136 -4.92 16.62 6.85
CA GLY A 136 -4.92 16.92 8.29
C GLY A 136 -4.56 15.72 9.18
N LEU A 137 -3.90 14.71 8.61
CA LEU A 137 -3.41 13.54 9.31
C LEU A 137 -1.97 13.74 9.77
N LEU A 138 -1.68 13.36 11.02
CA LEU A 138 -0.33 13.40 11.56
C LEU A 138 0.27 12.01 11.67
N VAL A 139 1.47 11.83 11.15
CA VAL A 139 2.20 10.57 11.29
C VAL A 139 2.59 10.36 12.76
N GLU A 140 1.97 9.35 13.39
CA GLU A 140 2.34 8.88 14.74
C GLU A 140 3.48 7.87 14.70
N ARG A 141 3.53 7.07 13.64
CA ARG A 141 4.50 5.97 13.54
C ARG A 141 4.84 5.69 12.09
N LEU A 142 6.13 5.51 11.83
CA LEU A 142 6.70 4.97 10.60
C LEU A 142 7.52 3.73 10.95
N ARG A 143 7.41 2.68 10.13
CA ARG A 143 8.20 1.45 10.25
C ARG A 143 8.64 0.98 8.86
N GLU A 144 9.88 0.54 8.80
CA GLU A 144 10.54 -0.06 7.64
C GLU A 144 10.96 -1.49 8.02
N PRO A 145 10.04 -2.47 7.95
CA PRO A 145 10.34 -3.83 8.39
C PRO A 145 11.36 -4.49 7.48
N ALA A 146 12.42 -5.05 8.06
CA ALA A 146 13.32 -5.95 7.36
C ALA A 146 12.68 -7.34 7.19
N ALA A 147 13.12 -8.10 6.19
CA ALA A 147 12.71 -9.50 6.03
C ALA A 147 13.02 -10.28 7.33
N PRO A 148 12.02 -10.95 7.94
CA PRO A 148 12.23 -11.66 9.20
C PRO A 148 13.12 -12.89 8.99
N PRO A 149 13.89 -13.30 10.02
CA PRO A 149 14.78 -14.46 9.93
C PRO A 149 14.08 -15.74 9.44
N ALA A 150 12.84 -15.97 9.82
CA ALA A 150 12.05 -17.12 9.37
C ALA A 150 11.79 -17.09 7.85
N ALA A 151 11.49 -15.92 7.27
CA ALA A 151 11.31 -15.79 5.83
C ALA A 151 12.62 -16.05 5.08
N VAL A 152 13.74 -15.53 5.61
CA VAL A 152 15.08 -15.76 5.04
C VAL A 152 15.49 -17.23 5.14
N ALA A 153 15.14 -17.93 6.23
CA ALA A 153 15.40 -19.35 6.37
C ALA A 153 14.61 -20.18 5.35
N HIS A 154 13.37 -19.78 5.08
CA HIS A 154 12.52 -20.43 4.07
C HIS A 154 12.98 -20.09 2.64
N ARG A 155 13.38 -18.85 2.40
CA ARG A 155 13.84 -18.36 1.09
C ARG A 155 15.15 -17.56 1.26
N PRO A 156 16.33 -18.21 1.14
CA PRO A 156 17.62 -17.56 1.38
C PRO A 156 17.89 -16.32 0.50
N SER A 157 17.31 -16.26 -0.69
CA SER A 157 17.40 -15.09 -1.57
C SER A 157 16.76 -13.83 -0.95
N ASP A 158 15.86 -13.97 0.03
CA ASP A 158 15.22 -12.81 0.67
C ASP A 158 16.15 -12.12 1.68
N ARG A 159 17.36 -12.66 1.92
CA ARG A 159 18.36 -12.02 2.78
C ARG A 159 18.75 -10.62 2.28
N ARG A 160 18.69 -10.35 0.97
CA ARG A 160 18.91 -9.01 0.41
C ARG A 160 17.92 -7.98 0.96
N TRP A 161 16.66 -8.38 1.29
CA TRP A 161 15.62 -7.54 1.89
C TRP A 161 15.82 -7.27 3.39
N GLN A 162 16.92 -7.74 3.97
CA GLN A 162 17.39 -7.29 5.29
C GLN A 162 18.25 -6.02 5.20
N ARG A 163 18.66 -5.62 3.99
CA ARG A 163 19.46 -4.42 3.72
C ARG A 163 18.61 -3.23 3.25
N LEU A 164 17.45 -3.54 2.69
CA LEU A 164 16.50 -2.57 2.15
C LEU A 164 15.09 -3.02 2.54
N PRO A 165 14.25 -2.13 3.06
CA PRO A 165 12.88 -2.48 3.41
C PRO A 165 12.05 -2.75 2.15
N ALA A 166 11.30 -3.87 2.14
CA ALA A 166 10.36 -4.19 1.06
C ALA A 166 9.05 -3.42 1.20
N PHE A 167 8.67 -3.09 2.44
CA PHE A 167 7.41 -2.40 2.76
C PHE A 167 7.64 -1.19 3.65
N LEU A 168 6.75 -0.22 3.50
CA LEU A 168 6.60 0.93 4.38
C LEU A 168 5.28 0.79 5.15
N HIS A 169 5.35 0.89 6.47
CA HIS A 169 4.16 0.98 7.31
C HIS A 169 4.07 2.37 7.93
N LEU A 170 2.94 3.02 7.74
CA LEU A 170 2.62 4.30 8.35
C LEU A 170 1.38 4.16 9.23
N ARG A 171 1.36 4.86 10.35
CA ARG A 171 0.16 5.10 11.13
C ARG A 171 0.03 6.59 11.35
N ALA A 172 -1.08 7.15 10.90
CA ALA A 172 -1.40 8.56 11.07
C ALA A 172 -2.69 8.73 11.87
N ILE A 173 -2.79 9.81 12.64
CA ILE A 173 -3.95 10.15 13.47
C ILE A 173 -4.68 11.36 12.88
N ARG A 174 -6.01 11.31 12.85
CA ARG A 174 -6.85 12.48 12.57
C ARG A 174 -6.90 13.39 13.79
N ARG A 175 -6.55 14.65 13.62
CA ARG A 175 -6.71 15.69 14.64
C ARG A 175 -8.14 16.21 14.73
#